data_86016f885a4a946e8dc7c4d9646f2a25
#
_entry.id   86016f885a4a946e8dc7c4d9646f2a25
#
_cell.length_a   1.000
_cell.length_b   1.000
_cell.length_c   1.000
_cell.angle_alpha   90.00
_cell.angle_beta   90.00
_cell.angle_gamma   90.00
#
_symmetry.space_group_name_H-M   'P 1'
#
loop_
_entity.id
_entity.type
_entity.pdbx_description
1 polymer ?
#
loop_
_entity_poly.entity_id
_entity_poly.type
_entity_poly.pdbx_seq_one_letter_code
_entity_poly.pdbx_strand_id
1 'polypeptide(L)'
;MDYVYCGKSGLKLPEVSLGFWHNFGSTGVYETMRKLCFTAFDNGVTHFDLANNYGPEPGSAEENLGRIIKENFMPYRDELIISTKAGYEMWNGPYGNWGSRKYLLASLDQSLTRLGLPYVDIFYHHRMDPETPLEETMGALDQAVKSGKALYAGLSNYNGQKMQEAAAILRDLKCPFVINQNRYSIFDRTIENNGLKEAAVKEKKGLIAFSPLAQGTLTDRYLYGIPADSRVMTDGRFLKKDQLTEEKISQIRALNEMAGQRGEKLSQMALKWVMKDPVVTSVLIGASKPEQILDNLKMLDGAPLSEEELLKIDQICGIK
;
A
#
# COMPACT_ATOMS: atom_id res chain seq x y z
N MET A 1 15.24 3.08 10.72
CA MET A 1 14.52 2.92 9.44
C MET A 1 15.54 2.66 8.34
N ASP A 2 15.48 1.51 7.71
CA ASP A 2 16.29 1.21 6.53
C ASP A 2 15.53 1.56 5.24
N TYR A 3 16.29 1.79 4.17
CA TYR A 3 15.75 2.10 2.85
C TYR A 3 16.16 1.02 1.86
N VAL A 4 15.16 0.31 1.33
CA VAL A 4 15.32 -0.88 0.51
C VAL A 4 15.10 -0.54 -0.97
N TYR A 5 15.95 -1.06 -1.83
CA TYR A 5 15.81 -0.86 -3.28
C TYR A 5 14.52 -1.53 -3.82
N CYS A 6 13.78 -0.81 -4.67
CA CYS A 6 12.68 -1.38 -5.42
C CYS A 6 13.23 -2.31 -6.51
N GLY A 7 13.40 -3.57 -6.19
CA GLY A 7 14.02 -4.54 -7.07
C GLY A 7 15.41 -4.08 -7.54
N LYS A 8 15.66 -4.15 -8.85
CA LYS A 8 16.91 -3.68 -9.45
C LYS A 8 16.73 -2.28 -10.07
N SER A 9 16.42 -1.29 -9.25
CA SER A 9 16.31 0.12 -9.66
C SER A 9 17.12 1.01 -8.72
N GLY A 10 17.28 2.28 -9.05
CA GLY A 10 17.90 3.28 -8.17
C GLY A 10 16.96 3.80 -7.07
N LEU A 11 15.65 3.50 -7.16
CA LEU A 11 14.66 3.95 -6.19
C LEU A 11 14.73 3.11 -4.91
N LYS A 12 14.77 3.77 -3.76
CA LYS A 12 14.65 3.14 -2.45
C LYS A 12 13.36 3.60 -1.78
N LEU A 13 12.69 2.67 -1.10
CA LEU A 13 11.58 2.98 -0.20
C LEU A 13 11.97 2.69 1.25
N PRO A 14 11.41 3.39 2.24
CA PRO A 14 11.51 2.98 3.62
C PRO A 14 10.78 1.64 3.80
N GLU A 15 11.21 0.83 4.75
CA GLU A 15 10.55 -0.45 5.06
C GLU A 15 9.07 -0.28 5.44
N VAL A 16 8.72 0.89 5.97
CA VAL A 16 7.35 1.26 6.31
C VAL A 16 6.95 2.52 5.53
N SER A 17 5.83 2.46 4.85
CA SER A 17 5.24 3.55 4.06
C SER A 17 3.89 3.98 4.63
N LEU A 18 3.50 5.24 4.47
CA LEU A 18 2.22 5.76 4.95
C LEU A 18 1.16 5.71 3.84
N GLY A 19 0.05 5.00 4.08
CA GLY A 19 -1.08 4.90 3.17
C GLY A 19 -2.20 5.91 3.49
N PHE A 20 -2.75 6.54 2.47
CA PHE A 20 -3.71 7.65 2.59
C PHE A 20 -5.17 7.26 2.32
N TRP A 21 -5.52 5.99 2.41
CA TRP A 21 -6.81 5.53 1.92
C TRP A 21 -8.03 6.06 2.71
N HIS A 22 -8.06 6.00 4.06
CA HIS A 22 -9.28 6.30 4.83
C HIS A 22 -9.25 7.57 5.67
N ASN A 23 -8.10 7.93 6.22
CA ASN A 23 -8.00 8.92 7.27
C ASN A 23 -7.62 10.31 6.75
N PHE A 24 -7.50 10.45 5.44
CA PHE A 24 -7.04 11.68 4.79
C PHE A 24 -8.09 12.32 3.88
N GLY A 25 -9.35 11.87 3.97
CA GLY A 25 -10.44 12.40 3.17
C GLY A 25 -11.11 13.66 3.75
N SER A 26 -12.17 14.12 3.07
CA SER A 26 -12.90 15.35 3.39
C SER A 26 -13.56 15.34 4.78
N THR A 27 -13.86 14.16 5.32
CA THR A 27 -14.47 14.01 6.67
C THR A 27 -13.45 13.97 7.81
N GLY A 28 -12.16 13.93 7.49
CA GLY A 28 -11.09 13.88 8.48
C GLY A 28 -10.72 15.26 9.03
N VAL A 29 -10.10 15.29 10.21
CA VAL A 29 -9.60 16.52 10.82
C VAL A 29 -8.22 16.86 10.24
N TYR A 30 -8.09 17.98 9.55
CA TYR A 30 -6.87 18.40 8.87
C TYR A 30 -5.62 18.39 9.77
N GLU A 31 -5.74 18.93 11.00
CA GLU A 31 -4.62 18.93 11.97
C GLU A 31 -4.16 17.51 12.36
N THR A 32 -5.08 16.55 12.38
CA THR A 32 -4.71 15.14 12.61
C THR A 32 -3.94 14.59 11.41
N MET A 33 -4.39 14.86 10.19
CA MET A 33 -3.70 14.44 8.96
C MET A 33 -2.28 15.03 8.91
N ARG A 34 -2.16 16.33 9.22
CA ARG A 34 -0.87 17.01 9.28
C ARG A 34 0.06 16.37 10.31
N LYS A 35 -0.42 16.10 11.52
CA LYS A 35 0.35 15.41 12.57
C LYS A 35 0.79 14.02 12.16
N LEU A 36 -0.08 13.25 11.46
CA LEU A 36 0.28 11.93 10.92
C LEU A 36 1.44 12.04 9.93
N CYS A 37 1.39 13.01 9.00
CA CYS A 37 2.47 13.23 8.04
C CYS A 37 3.79 13.62 8.73
N PHE A 38 3.76 14.54 9.70
CA PHE A 38 4.95 14.92 10.47
C PHE A 38 5.51 13.74 11.25
N THR A 39 4.66 13.02 12.00
CA THR A 39 5.12 11.86 12.77
C THR A 39 5.75 10.82 11.87
N ALA A 40 5.18 10.57 10.68
CA ALA A 40 5.76 9.65 9.71
C ALA A 40 7.12 10.14 9.22
N PHE A 41 7.19 11.36 8.70
CA PHE A 41 8.41 11.94 8.13
C PHE A 41 9.55 12.05 9.15
N ASP A 42 9.27 12.57 10.35
CA ASP A 42 10.25 12.74 11.44
C ASP A 42 10.86 11.40 11.91
N ASN A 43 10.18 10.28 11.62
CA ASN A 43 10.64 8.93 11.92
C ASN A 43 11.14 8.16 10.68
N GLY A 44 11.43 8.86 9.57
CA GLY A 44 12.03 8.29 8.38
C GLY A 44 11.05 7.61 7.40
N VAL A 45 9.73 7.75 7.60
CA VAL A 45 8.72 7.30 6.64
C VAL A 45 8.58 8.38 5.56
N THR A 46 9.35 8.23 4.49
CA THR A 46 9.42 9.21 3.39
C THR A 46 8.52 8.88 2.21
N HIS A 47 7.85 7.72 2.19
CA HIS A 47 6.93 7.34 1.14
C HIS A 47 5.47 7.53 1.57
N PHE A 48 4.74 8.37 0.84
CA PHE A 48 3.32 8.65 1.01
C PHE A 48 2.55 8.12 -0.20
N ASP A 49 1.65 7.16 0.05
CA ASP A 49 0.97 6.39 -0.99
C ASP A 49 -0.52 6.75 -1.07
N LEU A 50 -0.91 7.29 -2.22
CA LEU A 50 -2.26 7.74 -2.52
C LEU A 50 -2.89 6.95 -3.69
N ALA A 51 -4.10 7.34 -4.04
CA ALA A 51 -4.76 7.07 -5.31
C ALA A 51 -5.78 8.18 -5.60
N ASN A 52 -6.11 8.36 -6.87
CA ASN A 52 -7.06 9.37 -7.31
C ASN A 52 -8.44 9.25 -6.62
N ASN A 53 -8.87 8.02 -6.29
CA ASN A 53 -10.16 7.73 -5.66
C ASN A 53 -10.12 7.65 -4.12
N TYR A 54 -8.98 7.98 -3.46
CA TYR A 54 -8.88 7.90 -2.01
C TYR A 54 -9.53 9.08 -1.30
N GLY A 55 -9.98 8.77 -0.06
CA GLY A 55 -10.76 9.62 0.82
C GLY A 55 -12.24 9.25 0.79
N PRO A 56 -13.07 9.56 1.83
CA PRO A 56 -14.49 9.69 1.61
C PRO A 56 -14.71 10.97 0.82
N GLU A 57 -15.07 10.98 -0.36
CA GLU A 57 -15.04 11.78 -1.57
C GLU A 57 -13.74 11.54 -2.35
N PRO A 58 -13.86 10.89 -3.51
CA PRO A 58 -12.72 10.63 -4.37
C PRO A 58 -11.92 11.90 -4.68
N GLY A 59 -10.60 11.85 -4.51
CA GLY A 59 -9.70 12.98 -4.73
C GLY A 59 -9.32 13.76 -3.49
N SER A 60 -10.15 13.73 -2.44
CA SER A 60 -9.94 14.55 -1.23
C SER A 60 -8.66 14.20 -0.46
N ALA A 61 -8.19 12.96 -0.53
CA ALA A 61 -6.91 12.60 0.07
C ALA A 61 -5.71 13.29 -0.63
N GLU A 62 -5.76 13.39 -1.96
CA GLU A 62 -4.75 14.11 -2.74
C GLU A 62 -4.81 15.62 -2.49
N GLU A 63 -6.00 16.22 -2.38
CA GLU A 63 -6.18 17.63 -2.04
C GLU A 63 -5.61 17.97 -0.66
N ASN A 64 -5.92 17.15 0.35
CA ASN A 64 -5.42 17.35 1.70
C ASN A 64 -3.89 17.18 1.78
N LEU A 65 -3.31 16.16 1.12
CA LEU A 65 -1.87 16.03 1.06
C LEU A 65 -1.24 17.19 0.28
N GLY A 66 -1.81 17.61 -0.84
CA GLY A 66 -1.32 18.76 -1.62
C GLY A 66 -1.23 20.03 -0.76
N ARG A 67 -2.26 20.28 0.05
CA ARG A 67 -2.25 21.37 1.02
C ARG A 67 -1.14 21.20 2.07
N ILE A 68 -0.99 20.00 2.66
CA ILE A 68 0.06 19.71 3.66
C ILE A 68 1.45 19.89 3.06
N ILE A 69 1.68 19.39 1.82
CA ILE A 69 2.96 19.59 1.12
C ILE A 69 3.25 21.05 0.90
N LYS A 70 2.30 21.81 0.37
CA LYS A 70 2.45 23.23 0.09
C LYS A 70 2.78 24.03 1.34
N GLU A 71 2.11 23.75 2.44
CA GLU A 71 2.26 24.49 3.69
C GLU A 71 3.53 24.09 4.48
N ASN A 72 4.00 22.83 4.35
CA ASN A 72 5.00 22.28 5.27
C ASN A 72 6.15 21.51 4.62
N PHE A 73 5.93 20.79 3.52
CA PHE A 73 6.89 19.81 2.99
C PHE A 73 7.54 20.21 1.66
N MET A 74 7.21 21.37 1.08
CA MET A 74 7.87 21.81 -0.17
C MET A 74 9.40 21.87 -0.07
N PRO A 75 10.02 22.32 1.03
CA PRO A 75 11.48 22.29 1.18
C PRO A 75 12.07 20.86 1.18
N TYR A 76 11.26 19.85 1.45
CA TYR A 76 11.64 18.44 1.56
C TYR A 76 11.10 17.59 0.40
N ARG A 77 10.56 18.23 -0.68
CA ARG A 77 9.93 17.49 -1.79
C ARG A 77 10.84 16.43 -2.39
N ASP A 78 12.13 16.72 -2.51
CA ASP A 78 13.11 15.80 -3.11
C ASP A 78 13.53 14.66 -2.16
N GLU A 79 13.16 14.74 -0.88
CA GLU A 79 13.35 13.66 0.09
C GLU A 79 12.11 12.74 0.18
N LEU A 80 10.96 13.19 -0.33
CA LEU A 80 9.70 12.46 -0.31
C LEU A 80 9.52 11.64 -1.58
N ILE A 81 8.96 10.46 -1.41
CA ILE A 81 8.38 9.65 -2.49
C ILE A 81 6.86 9.81 -2.41
N ILE A 82 6.28 10.45 -3.42
CA ILE A 82 4.83 10.61 -3.53
C ILE A 82 4.34 9.69 -4.64
N SER A 83 3.47 8.75 -4.30
CA SER A 83 2.85 7.87 -5.28
C SER A 83 1.34 8.08 -5.37
N THR A 84 0.80 7.98 -6.58
CA THR A 84 -0.64 7.92 -6.80
C THR A 84 -1.01 6.90 -7.86
N LYS A 85 -2.32 6.60 -7.97
CA LYS A 85 -2.84 5.50 -8.78
C LYS A 85 -4.13 5.92 -9.48
N ALA A 86 -4.40 5.31 -10.64
CA ALA A 86 -5.68 5.38 -11.31
C ALA A 86 -6.10 3.99 -11.81
N GLY A 87 -7.41 3.68 -11.78
CA GLY A 87 -7.94 2.38 -12.19
C GLY A 87 -9.32 2.05 -11.61
N TYR A 88 -9.75 2.74 -10.56
CA TYR A 88 -11.10 2.67 -10.00
C TYR A 88 -11.92 3.86 -10.43
N GLU A 89 -13.26 3.75 -10.28
CA GLU A 89 -14.18 4.78 -10.70
C GLU A 89 -13.93 6.13 -10.02
N MET A 90 -13.85 7.17 -10.83
CA MET A 90 -13.69 8.57 -10.41
C MET A 90 -14.83 9.45 -10.84
N TRP A 91 -15.45 9.16 -11.99
CA TRP A 91 -16.62 9.89 -12.51
C TRP A 91 -17.48 8.98 -13.38
N ASN A 92 -18.73 9.35 -13.55
CA ASN A 92 -19.68 8.61 -14.35
C ASN A 92 -19.34 8.67 -15.85
N GLY A 93 -19.71 7.63 -16.57
CA GLY A 93 -19.54 7.54 -18.02
C GLY A 93 -18.39 6.61 -18.45
N PRO A 94 -18.16 6.48 -19.75
CA PRO A 94 -17.32 5.42 -20.31
C PRO A 94 -15.81 5.59 -20.06
N TYR A 95 -15.37 6.77 -19.61
CA TYR A 95 -13.96 7.11 -19.43
C TYR A 95 -13.58 7.46 -17.99
N GLY A 96 -14.43 7.13 -17.02
CA GLY A 96 -14.18 7.44 -15.60
C GLY A 96 -13.60 6.29 -14.79
N ASN A 97 -13.16 5.19 -15.43
CA ASN A 97 -12.78 3.95 -14.77
C ASN A 97 -11.77 3.13 -15.61
N TRP A 98 -11.14 2.11 -15.00
CA TRP A 98 -10.30 1.08 -15.62
C TRP A 98 -8.93 1.56 -16.14
N GLY A 99 -8.45 1.02 -17.28
CA GLY A 99 -7.07 1.14 -17.72
C GLY A 99 -6.86 1.83 -19.07
N SER A 100 -7.92 2.42 -19.68
CA SER A 100 -7.75 3.08 -20.95
C SER A 100 -6.74 4.23 -20.89
N ARG A 101 -6.01 4.45 -21.98
CA ARG A 101 -5.05 5.55 -22.11
C ARG A 101 -5.69 6.90 -21.78
N LYS A 102 -6.93 7.13 -22.27
CA LYS A 102 -7.69 8.36 -22.01
C LYS A 102 -7.92 8.57 -20.51
N TYR A 103 -8.37 7.52 -19.80
CA TYR A 103 -8.65 7.60 -18.38
C TYR A 103 -7.38 7.81 -17.55
N LEU A 104 -6.32 7.04 -17.82
CA LEU A 104 -5.10 7.08 -17.02
C LEU A 104 -4.40 8.45 -17.11
N LEU A 105 -4.26 9.00 -18.32
CA LEU A 105 -3.59 10.29 -18.50
C LEU A 105 -4.42 11.44 -17.94
N ALA A 106 -5.74 11.45 -18.16
CA ALA A 106 -6.63 12.46 -17.56
C ALA A 106 -6.62 12.38 -16.03
N SER A 107 -6.62 11.16 -15.46
CA SER A 107 -6.55 10.96 -14.01
C SER A 107 -5.24 11.46 -13.41
N LEU A 108 -4.10 11.22 -14.08
CA LEU A 108 -2.80 11.74 -13.61
C LEU A 108 -2.78 13.27 -13.60
N ASP A 109 -3.30 13.92 -14.65
CA ASP A 109 -3.36 15.39 -14.71
C ASP A 109 -4.24 15.98 -13.59
N GLN A 110 -5.36 15.34 -13.31
CA GLN A 110 -6.22 15.71 -12.19
C GLN A 110 -5.55 15.48 -10.84
N SER A 111 -4.83 14.37 -10.67
CA SER A 111 -4.08 14.07 -9.45
C SER A 111 -2.97 15.10 -9.19
N LEU A 112 -2.20 15.45 -10.22
CA LEU A 112 -1.17 16.49 -10.12
C LEU A 112 -1.76 17.86 -9.76
N THR A 113 -2.93 18.19 -10.30
CA THR A 113 -3.67 19.42 -9.94
C THR A 113 -4.08 19.43 -8.48
N ARG A 114 -4.65 18.33 -7.95
CA ARG A 114 -5.05 18.21 -6.53
C ARG A 114 -3.85 18.24 -5.59
N LEU A 115 -2.77 17.56 -5.96
CA LEU A 115 -1.53 17.55 -5.19
C LEU A 115 -0.76 18.88 -5.27
N GLY A 116 -1.00 19.71 -6.29
CA GLY A 116 -0.24 20.93 -6.53
C GLY A 116 1.23 20.63 -6.88
N LEU A 117 1.51 19.50 -7.50
CA LEU A 117 2.84 19.04 -7.85
C LEU A 117 3.04 18.94 -9.38
N PRO A 118 4.24 19.19 -9.89
CA PRO A 118 4.54 19.02 -11.32
C PRO A 118 4.67 17.55 -11.72
N TYR A 119 5.01 16.65 -10.77
CA TYR A 119 5.17 15.23 -10.98
C TYR A 119 4.90 14.44 -9.69
N VAL A 120 4.61 13.14 -9.83
CA VAL A 120 4.68 12.15 -8.77
C VAL A 120 5.88 11.23 -8.99
N ASP A 121 6.39 10.62 -7.92
CA ASP A 121 7.53 9.72 -8.03
C ASP A 121 7.13 8.39 -8.65
N ILE A 122 5.98 7.82 -8.24
CA ILE A 122 5.46 6.59 -8.82
C ILE A 122 4.00 6.80 -9.23
N PHE A 123 3.69 6.48 -10.50
CA PHE A 123 2.30 6.39 -10.97
C PHE A 123 1.92 4.94 -11.23
N TYR A 124 0.85 4.48 -10.56
CA TYR A 124 0.39 3.11 -10.66
C TYR A 124 -0.85 2.97 -11.55
N HIS A 125 -0.90 1.90 -12.36
CA HIS A 125 -2.18 1.34 -12.75
C HIS A 125 -2.75 0.53 -11.59
N HIS A 126 -3.93 0.93 -11.08
CA HIS A 126 -4.43 0.52 -9.77
C HIS A 126 -4.96 -0.91 -9.72
N ARG A 127 -5.44 -1.45 -10.84
CA ARG A 127 -5.93 -2.83 -10.98
C ARG A 127 -5.93 -3.27 -12.43
N MET A 128 -5.83 -4.59 -12.64
CA MET A 128 -5.96 -5.16 -13.99
C MET A 128 -7.30 -4.77 -14.63
N ASP A 129 -7.24 -4.33 -15.87
CA ASP A 129 -8.42 -4.08 -16.71
C ASP A 129 -8.69 -5.34 -17.55
N PRO A 130 -9.91 -5.93 -17.50
CA PRO A 130 -10.21 -7.14 -18.25
C PRO A 130 -10.41 -6.91 -19.75
N GLU A 131 -10.67 -5.67 -20.19
CA GLU A 131 -11.09 -5.38 -21.55
C GLU A 131 -10.11 -4.51 -22.34
N THR A 132 -9.45 -3.53 -21.70
CA THR A 132 -8.46 -2.70 -22.38
C THR A 132 -7.21 -3.53 -22.71
N PRO A 133 -6.71 -3.49 -23.96
CA PRO A 133 -5.46 -4.14 -24.30
C PRO A 133 -4.31 -3.69 -23.37
N LEU A 134 -3.54 -4.67 -22.89
CA LEU A 134 -2.47 -4.38 -21.92
C LEU A 134 -1.44 -3.40 -22.47
N GLU A 135 -1.18 -3.47 -23.79
CA GLU A 135 -0.28 -2.55 -24.50
C GLU A 135 -0.73 -1.09 -24.43
N GLU A 136 -2.05 -0.83 -24.47
CA GLU A 136 -2.60 0.51 -24.34
C GLU A 136 -2.37 1.04 -22.93
N THR A 137 -2.69 0.23 -21.92
CA THR A 137 -2.50 0.58 -20.51
C THR A 137 -1.01 0.84 -20.19
N MET A 138 -0.12 -0.05 -20.63
CA MET A 138 1.32 0.12 -20.41
C MET A 138 1.88 1.30 -21.21
N GLY A 139 1.38 1.54 -22.42
CA GLY A 139 1.71 2.73 -23.20
C GLY A 139 1.25 4.04 -22.55
N ALA A 140 0.18 4.03 -21.76
CA ALA A 140 -0.23 5.18 -20.97
C ALA A 140 0.73 5.46 -19.80
N LEU A 141 1.18 4.41 -19.09
CA LEU A 141 2.20 4.55 -18.04
C LEU A 141 3.54 5.06 -18.62
N ASP A 142 3.96 4.52 -19.75
CA ASP A 142 5.16 4.99 -20.45
C ASP A 142 5.06 6.46 -20.84
N GLN A 143 3.91 6.89 -21.35
CA GLN A 143 3.67 8.30 -21.68
C GLN A 143 3.70 9.20 -20.44
N ALA A 144 3.14 8.74 -19.31
CA ALA A 144 3.20 9.48 -18.04
C ALA A 144 4.66 9.74 -17.61
N VAL A 145 5.53 8.72 -17.76
CA VAL A 145 6.96 8.85 -17.45
C VAL A 145 7.67 9.72 -18.48
N LYS A 146 7.51 9.49 -19.77
CA LYS A 146 8.17 10.26 -20.84
C LYS A 146 7.79 11.73 -20.84
N SER A 147 6.58 12.06 -20.39
CA SER A 147 6.15 13.46 -20.25
C SER A 147 6.68 14.15 -18.99
N GLY A 148 7.42 13.43 -18.13
CA GLY A 148 7.94 13.96 -16.87
C GLY A 148 6.89 14.12 -15.75
N LYS A 149 5.67 13.60 -15.94
CA LYS A 149 4.59 13.66 -14.94
C LYS A 149 4.68 12.57 -13.90
N ALA A 150 5.46 11.53 -14.15
CA ALA A 150 5.87 10.50 -13.20
C ALA A 150 7.33 10.14 -13.41
N LEU A 151 8.07 9.76 -12.37
CA LEU A 151 9.44 9.30 -12.49
C LEU A 151 9.51 7.81 -12.79
N TYR A 152 8.60 7.03 -12.18
CA TYR A 152 8.55 5.58 -12.30
C TYR A 152 7.12 5.11 -12.52
N ALA A 153 6.99 3.97 -13.21
CA ALA A 153 5.74 3.25 -13.35
C ALA A 153 5.61 2.18 -12.26
N GLY A 154 4.39 1.98 -11.77
CA GLY A 154 4.01 0.92 -10.86
C GLY A 154 2.76 0.19 -11.32
N LEU A 155 2.55 -1.03 -10.82
CA LEU A 155 1.34 -1.81 -11.01
C LEU A 155 0.72 -2.14 -9.65
N SER A 156 -0.59 -2.33 -9.60
CA SER A 156 -1.27 -2.75 -8.38
C SER A 156 -2.34 -3.80 -8.69
N ASN A 157 -2.50 -4.77 -7.79
CA ASN A 157 -3.47 -5.85 -7.93
C ASN A 157 -3.27 -6.73 -9.19
N TYR A 158 -2.05 -6.84 -9.70
CA TYR A 158 -1.69 -7.76 -10.76
C TYR A 158 -1.27 -9.11 -10.17
N ASN A 159 -1.64 -10.21 -10.84
CA ASN A 159 -1.08 -11.54 -10.57
C ASN A 159 0.26 -11.73 -11.29
N GLY A 160 0.93 -12.86 -11.04
CA GLY A 160 2.26 -13.11 -11.60
C GLY A 160 2.29 -13.14 -13.12
N GLN A 161 1.32 -13.79 -13.76
CA GLN A 161 1.24 -13.86 -15.21
C GLN A 161 1.09 -12.47 -15.84
N LYS A 162 0.10 -11.70 -15.41
CA LYS A 162 -0.16 -10.35 -15.96
C LYS A 162 0.94 -9.36 -15.64
N MET A 163 1.60 -9.50 -14.48
CA MET A 163 2.78 -8.70 -14.17
C MET A 163 3.94 -8.99 -15.13
N GLN A 164 4.20 -10.26 -15.48
CA GLN A 164 5.26 -10.61 -16.44
C GLN A 164 4.94 -10.09 -17.85
N GLU A 165 3.69 -10.23 -18.31
CA GLU A 165 3.23 -9.68 -19.60
C GLU A 165 3.44 -8.15 -19.64
N ALA A 166 2.99 -7.43 -18.61
CA ALA A 166 3.17 -5.98 -18.48
C ALA A 166 4.65 -5.57 -18.40
N ALA A 167 5.47 -6.33 -17.65
CA ALA A 167 6.90 -6.07 -17.53
C ALA A 167 7.64 -6.22 -18.87
N ALA A 168 7.23 -7.17 -19.70
CA ALA A 168 7.79 -7.34 -21.06
C ALA A 168 7.49 -6.10 -21.92
N ILE A 169 6.23 -5.66 -21.96
CA ILE A 169 5.82 -4.46 -22.72
C ILE A 169 6.57 -3.22 -22.23
N LEU A 170 6.60 -2.98 -20.90
CA LEU A 170 7.27 -1.81 -20.32
C LEU A 170 8.79 -1.82 -20.56
N ARG A 171 9.41 -3.01 -20.60
CA ARG A 171 10.82 -3.18 -20.96
C ARG A 171 11.09 -2.82 -22.42
N ASP A 172 10.24 -3.25 -23.35
CA ASP A 172 10.35 -2.92 -24.76
C ASP A 172 10.17 -1.42 -25.01
N LEU A 173 9.29 -0.77 -24.25
CA LEU A 173 9.08 0.67 -24.23
C LEU A 173 10.23 1.45 -23.53
N LYS A 174 11.14 0.75 -22.83
CA LYS A 174 12.18 1.30 -21.94
C LYS A 174 11.59 2.16 -20.81
N CYS A 175 10.36 1.84 -20.38
CA CYS A 175 9.70 2.50 -19.27
C CYS A 175 10.24 1.96 -17.93
N PRO A 176 10.61 2.82 -16.95
CA PRO A 176 11.14 2.39 -15.66
C PRO A 176 10.03 1.88 -14.74
N PHE A 177 9.58 0.65 -14.97
CA PHE A 177 8.69 -0.08 -14.07
C PHE A 177 9.49 -0.65 -12.89
N VAL A 178 9.08 -0.36 -11.65
CA VAL A 178 9.90 -0.67 -10.47
C VAL A 178 9.21 -1.54 -9.43
N ILE A 179 7.87 -1.50 -9.30
CA ILE A 179 7.17 -2.06 -8.14
C ILE A 179 5.76 -2.52 -8.47
N ASN A 180 5.30 -3.60 -7.81
CA ASN A 180 3.90 -4.03 -7.81
C ASN A 180 3.32 -3.94 -6.38
N GLN A 181 2.14 -3.33 -6.23
CA GLN A 181 1.46 -3.16 -4.96
C GLN A 181 0.28 -4.13 -4.84
N ASN A 182 0.31 -5.03 -3.85
CA ASN A 182 -0.74 -6.01 -3.63
C ASN A 182 -1.12 -6.14 -2.15
N ARG A 183 -2.31 -6.68 -1.91
CA ARG A 183 -2.72 -7.09 -0.58
C ARG A 183 -1.86 -8.26 -0.12
N TYR A 184 -1.31 -8.13 1.08
CA TYR A 184 -0.54 -9.20 1.70
C TYR A 184 -0.55 -9.07 3.22
N SER A 185 -0.89 -10.14 3.91
CA SER A 185 -0.93 -10.24 5.37
C SER A 185 -0.88 -11.70 5.80
N ILE A 186 -0.75 -11.97 7.09
CA ILE A 186 -0.86 -13.34 7.63
C ILE A 186 -2.16 -14.03 7.17
N PHE A 187 -3.26 -13.26 7.02
CA PHE A 187 -4.58 -13.78 6.64
C PHE A 187 -4.91 -13.70 5.15
N ASP A 188 -4.12 -13.00 4.35
CA ASP A 188 -4.27 -12.96 2.90
C ASP A 188 -2.93 -13.23 2.24
N ARG A 189 -2.75 -14.43 1.75
CA ARG A 189 -1.52 -14.92 1.12
C ARG A 189 -1.67 -15.15 -0.38
N THR A 190 -2.61 -14.45 -1.01
CA THR A 190 -2.90 -14.60 -2.44
C THR A 190 -1.64 -14.46 -3.30
N ILE A 191 -0.73 -13.56 -2.94
CA ILE A 191 0.50 -13.34 -3.71
C ILE A 191 1.51 -14.49 -3.62
N GLU A 192 1.39 -15.36 -2.63
CA GLU A 192 2.23 -16.57 -2.50
C GLU A 192 1.76 -17.67 -3.48
N ASN A 193 0.48 -17.64 -3.90
CA ASN A 193 -0.15 -18.71 -4.66
C ASN A 193 -0.51 -18.32 -6.11
N ASN A 194 -0.43 -17.04 -6.48
CA ASN A 194 -0.80 -16.54 -7.80
C ASN A 194 0.39 -16.22 -8.71
N GLY A 195 1.59 -16.69 -8.33
CA GLY A 195 2.83 -16.51 -9.08
C GLY A 195 3.45 -15.11 -9.02
N LEU A 196 2.90 -14.19 -8.17
CA LEU A 196 3.38 -12.82 -8.15
C LEU A 196 4.77 -12.68 -7.53
N LYS A 197 5.05 -13.40 -6.45
CA LYS A 197 6.36 -13.34 -5.79
C LYS A 197 7.46 -13.84 -6.73
N GLU A 198 7.25 -14.96 -7.40
CA GLU A 198 8.16 -15.53 -8.39
C GLU A 198 8.37 -14.58 -9.57
N ALA A 199 7.28 -13.97 -10.05
CA ALA A 199 7.34 -12.98 -11.12
C ALA A 199 8.17 -11.75 -10.71
N ALA A 200 7.96 -11.23 -9.50
CA ALA A 200 8.70 -10.08 -8.98
C ALA A 200 10.21 -10.36 -8.86
N VAL A 201 10.58 -11.53 -8.34
CA VAL A 201 11.98 -11.98 -8.27
C VAL A 201 12.58 -12.10 -9.68
N LYS A 202 11.89 -12.78 -10.60
CA LYS A 202 12.34 -12.98 -11.98
C LYS A 202 12.54 -11.67 -12.74
N GLU A 203 11.57 -10.76 -12.63
CA GLU A 203 11.60 -9.45 -13.28
C GLU A 203 12.40 -8.39 -12.49
N LYS A 204 12.94 -8.78 -11.33
CA LYS A 204 13.75 -7.91 -10.44
C LYS A 204 13.00 -6.63 -10.06
N LYS A 205 11.73 -6.79 -9.65
CA LYS A 205 10.84 -5.72 -9.19
C LYS A 205 10.59 -5.85 -7.70
N GLY A 206 10.30 -4.73 -7.04
CA GLY A 206 9.85 -4.73 -5.66
C GLY A 206 8.38 -5.11 -5.53
N LEU A 207 8.00 -5.57 -4.34
CA LEU A 207 6.61 -5.67 -3.92
C LEU A 207 6.37 -4.72 -2.76
N ILE A 208 5.21 -4.06 -2.76
CA ILE A 208 4.75 -3.30 -1.60
C ILE A 208 3.40 -3.85 -1.14
N ALA A 209 3.30 -4.13 0.16
CA ALA A 209 2.14 -4.79 0.74
C ALA A 209 1.15 -3.77 1.32
N PHE A 210 -0.08 -3.72 0.81
CA PHE A 210 -1.16 -2.98 1.46
C PHE A 210 -2.02 -3.89 2.35
N SER A 211 -2.72 -3.30 3.32
CA SER A 211 -3.50 -4.00 4.34
C SER A 211 -2.71 -5.07 5.12
N PRO A 212 -1.44 -4.82 5.52
CA PRO A 212 -0.62 -5.82 6.20
C PRO A 212 -1.20 -6.25 7.56
N LEU A 213 -2.02 -5.39 8.17
CA LEU A 213 -2.74 -5.67 9.41
C LEU A 213 -4.17 -6.20 9.19
N ALA A 214 -4.49 -6.69 7.97
CA ALA A 214 -5.78 -7.28 7.62
C ALA A 214 -6.98 -6.44 8.12
N GLN A 215 -7.02 -5.15 7.72
CA GLN A 215 -8.06 -4.18 8.13
C GLN A 215 -8.12 -3.92 9.66
N GLY A 216 -7.02 -4.17 10.37
CA GLY A 216 -6.90 -3.99 11.82
C GLY A 216 -7.24 -5.24 12.64
N THR A 217 -7.57 -6.38 12.01
CA THR A 217 -7.81 -7.64 12.72
C THR A 217 -6.52 -8.25 13.30
N LEU A 218 -5.36 -7.95 12.73
CA LEU A 218 -4.05 -8.33 13.27
C LEU A 218 -3.53 -7.28 14.27
N THR A 219 -4.41 -6.88 15.20
CA THR A 219 -4.12 -6.01 16.34
C THR A 219 -4.84 -6.54 17.58
N ASP A 220 -4.61 -5.96 18.73
CA ASP A 220 -5.26 -6.26 19.99
C ASP A 220 -6.74 -5.83 20.06
N ARG A 221 -7.22 -5.05 19.09
CA ARG A 221 -8.57 -4.46 19.11
C ARG A 221 -9.72 -5.47 19.14
N TYR A 222 -9.53 -6.64 18.54
CA TYR A 222 -10.60 -7.65 18.39
C TYR A 222 -10.51 -8.81 19.38
N LEU A 223 -9.57 -8.80 20.34
CA LEU A 223 -9.35 -9.88 21.30
C LEU A 223 -10.56 -10.13 22.21
N TYR A 224 -11.29 -9.07 22.55
CA TYR A 224 -12.40 -9.09 23.52
C TYR A 224 -13.77 -8.79 22.87
N GLY A 225 -13.83 -8.78 21.55
CA GLY A 225 -15.06 -8.50 20.81
C GLY A 225 -14.85 -7.44 19.72
N ILE A 226 -15.95 -6.98 19.13
CA ILE A 226 -15.94 -5.98 18.06
C ILE A 226 -16.11 -4.59 18.68
N PRO A 227 -15.08 -3.71 18.66
CA PRO A 227 -15.22 -2.34 19.20
C PRO A 227 -16.25 -1.54 18.42
N ALA A 228 -17.02 -0.68 19.10
CA ALA A 228 -18.03 0.16 18.46
C ALA A 228 -17.46 1.14 17.44
N ASP A 229 -16.20 1.59 17.63
CA ASP A 229 -15.45 2.47 16.74
C ASP A 229 -14.62 1.70 15.70
N SER A 230 -14.81 0.38 15.57
CA SER A 230 -14.09 -0.43 14.58
C SER A 230 -14.62 -0.23 13.18
N ARG A 231 -13.79 -0.54 12.17
CA ARG A 231 -14.19 -0.50 10.75
C ARG A 231 -15.39 -1.38 10.43
N VAL A 232 -15.56 -2.49 11.14
CA VAL A 232 -16.74 -3.37 11.03
C VAL A 232 -18.02 -2.61 11.34
N MET A 233 -17.99 -1.72 12.33
CA MET A 233 -19.16 -0.98 12.81
C MET A 233 -19.36 0.36 12.10
N THR A 234 -18.28 0.97 11.63
CA THR A 234 -18.32 2.35 11.07
C THR A 234 -18.35 2.38 9.54
N ASP A 235 -17.68 1.45 8.84
CA ASP A 235 -17.60 1.43 7.38
C ASP A 235 -18.23 0.13 6.79
N GLY A 236 -17.94 -1.05 7.31
CA GLY A 236 -18.51 -2.33 6.88
C GLY A 236 -18.28 -2.75 5.42
N ARG A 237 -17.71 -1.88 4.57
CA ARG A 237 -17.50 -2.17 3.13
C ARG A 237 -16.41 -3.19 2.87
N PHE A 238 -15.35 -3.18 3.68
CA PHE A 238 -14.14 -3.96 3.45
C PHE A 238 -13.84 -4.99 4.52
N LEU A 239 -14.42 -4.83 5.72
CA LEU A 239 -14.38 -5.81 6.80
C LEU A 239 -15.81 -5.95 7.35
N LYS A 240 -16.43 -7.10 7.09
CA LYS A 240 -17.78 -7.40 7.50
C LYS A 240 -17.78 -8.22 8.80
N LYS A 241 -18.88 -8.14 9.57
CA LYS A 241 -19.03 -8.85 10.84
C LYS A 241 -18.96 -10.37 10.68
N ASP A 242 -19.48 -10.91 9.59
CA ASP A 242 -19.46 -12.33 9.25
C ASP A 242 -18.04 -12.89 8.96
N GLN A 243 -17.09 -12.03 8.67
CA GLN A 243 -15.68 -12.41 8.48
C GLN A 243 -14.93 -12.60 9.81
N LEU A 244 -15.49 -12.12 10.93
CA LEU A 244 -14.94 -12.30 12.27
C LEU A 244 -15.58 -13.50 12.94
N THR A 245 -15.38 -14.69 12.38
CA THR A 245 -15.83 -15.97 12.94
C THR A 245 -15.12 -16.28 14.25
N GLU A 246 -15.68 -17.21 15.05
CA GLU A 246 -15.03 -17.68 16.28
C GLU A 246 -13.64 -18.27 15.99
N GLU A 247 -13.52 -19.00 14.89
CA GLU A 247 -12.23 -19.53 14.42
C GLU A 247 -11.22 -18.40 14.16
N LYS A 248 -11.63 -17.35 13.43
CA LYS A 248 -10.77 -16.18 13.16
C LYS A 248 -10.34 -15.48 14.45
N ILE A 249 -11.26 -15.32 15.41
CA ILE A 249 -10.94 -14.72 16.72
C ILE A 249 -9.98 -15.63 17.51
N SER A 250 -10.15 -16.94 17.44
CA SER A 250 -9.21 -17.90 18.06
C SER A 250 -7.81 -17.79 17.47
N GLN A 251 -7.71 -17.69 16.13
CA GLN A 251 -6.42 -17.44 15.44
C GLN A 251 -5.78 -16.12 15.89
N ILE A 252 -6.56 -15.03 15.97
CA ILE A 252 -6.06 -13.72 16.44
C ILE A 252 -5.52 -13.81 17.87
N ARG A 253 -6.22 -14.51 18.77
CA ARG A 253 -5.78 -14.70 20.16
C ARG A 253 -4.46 -15.50 20.23
N ALA A 254 -4.36 -16.61 19.50
CA ALA A 254 -3.14 -17.42 19.46
C ALA A 254 -1.93 -16.64 18.88
N LEU A 255 -2.16 -15.85 17.83
CA LEU A 255 -1.13 -14.97 17.27
C LEU A 255 -0.73 -13.86 18.25
N ASN A 256 -1.69 -13.30 19.00
CA ASN A 256 -1.42 -12.27 20.00
C ASN A 256 -0.64 -12.83 21.20
N GLU A 257 -0.93 -14.06 21.63
CA GLU A 257 -0.16 -14.74 22.66
C GLU A 257 1.30 -14.96 22.22
N MET A 258 1.47 -15.42 20.98
CA MET A 258 2.80 -15.60 20.38
C MET A 258 3.59 -14.27 20.32
N ALA A 259 2.94 -13.17 19.89
CA ALA A 259 3.57 -11.86 19.90
C ALA A 259 3.94 -11.41 21.31
N GLY A 260 3.07 -11.66 22.31
CA GLY A 260 3.38 -11.38 23.72
C GLY A 260 4.58 -12.15 24.26
N GLN A 261 4.76 -13.42 23.85
CA GLN A 261 5.96 -14.21 24.18
C GLN A 261 7.26 -13.62 23.61
N ARG A 262 7.17 -12.90 22.49
CA ARG A 262 8.28 -12.15 21.88
C ARG A 262 8.50 -10.77 22.51
N GLY A 263 7.62 -10.34 23.43
CA GLY A 263 7.64 -8.97 23.97
C GLY A 263 7.15 -7.91 22.98
N GLU A 264 6.39 -8.30 21.96
CA GLU A 264 5.89 -7.44 20.88
C GLU A 264 4.37 -7.36 20.89
N LYS A 265 3.80 -6.33 20.25
CA LYS A 265 2.37 -6.29 19.90
C LYS A 265 2.12 -7.17 18.68
N LEU A 266 0.89 -7.70 18.56
CA LEU A 266 0.47 -8.48 17.38
C LEU A 266 0.67 -7.71 16.07
N SER A 267 0.40 -6.39 16.06
CA SER A 267 0.63 -5.55 14.88
C SER A 267 2.09 -5.52 14.43
N GLN A 268 3.03 -5.46 15.39
CA GLN A 268 4.47 -5.45 15.11
C GLN A 268 4.92 -6.79 14.53
N MET A 269 4.52 -7.89 15.15
CA MET A 269 4.81 -9.24 14.65
C MET A 269 4.19 -9.47 13.26
N ALA A 270 2.97 -9.01 13.02
CA ALA A 270 2.31 -9.15 11.72
C ALA A 270 3.02 -8.35 10.61
N LEU A 271 3.53 -7.15 10.90
CA LEU A 271 4.33 -6.38 9.96
C LEU A 271 5.67 -7.03 9.67
N LYS A 272 6.39 -7.55 10.69
CA LYS A 272 7.61 -8.35 10.52
C LYS A 272 7.36 -9.57 9.63
N TRP A 273 6.22 -10.24 9.84
CA TRP A 273 5.85 -11.39 9.03
C TRP A 273 5.68 -11.03 7.55
N VAL A 274 5.09 -9.89 7.23
CA VAL A 274 4.96 -9.43 5.83
C VAL A 274 6.33 -9.14 5.21
N MET A 275 7.26 -8.59 6.00
CA MET A 275 8.62 -8.26 5.56
C MET A 275 9.61 -9.43 5.60
N LYS A 276 9.16 -10.65 5.96
CA LYS A 276 10.03 -11.85 6.03
C LYS A 276 10.71 -12.22 4.72
N ASP A 277 10.13 -11.80 3.61
CA ASP A 277 10.60 -12.12 2.27
C ASP A 277 11.30 -10.89 1.66
N PRO A 278 12.57 -11.00 1.24
CA PRO A 278 13.34 -9.88 0.67
C PRO A 278 12.72 -9.25 -0.59
N VAL A 279 11.79 -9.92 -1.27
CA VAL A 279 11.07 -9.34 -2.42
C VAL A 279 10.07 -8.26 -1.99
N VAL A 280 9.61 -8.29 -0.74
CA VAL A 280 8.75 -7.25 -0.18
C VAL A 280 9.62 -6.06 0.24
N THR A 281 9.52 -4.99 -0.52
CA THR A 281 10.32 -3.78 -0.33
C THR A 281 9.81 -2.91 0.83
N SER A 282 8.48 -2.86 1.02
CA SER A 282 7.87 -1.98 2.03
C SER A 282 6.47 -2.46 2.40
N VAL A 283 6.00 -2.06 3.57
CA VAL A 283 4.62 -2.27 4.03
C VAL A 283 3.90 -0.93 4.15
N LEU A 284 2.66 -0.88 3.66
CA LEU A 284 1.79 0.29 3.76
C LEU A 284 0.97 0.22 5.06
N ILE A 285 1.26 1.11 6.00
CA ILE A 285 0.44 1.27 7.18
C ILE A 285 -0.56 2.41 7.03
N GLY A 286 -1.77 2.22 7.53
CA GLY A 286 -2.75 3.28 7.74
C GLY A 286 -2.82 3.62 9.23
N ALA A 287 -2.93 4.89 9.56
CA ALA A 287 -3.06 5.36 10.94
C ALA A 287 -4.16 6.41 11.06
N SER A 288 -4.85 6.43 12.20
CA SER A 288 -5.81 7.47 12.58
C SER A 288 -5.28 8.35 13.73
N LYS A 289 -4.16 7.95 14.33
CA LYS A 289 -3.46 8.65 15.42
C LYS A 289 -1.95 8.50 15.26
N PRO A 290 -1.15 9.52 15.60
CA PRO A 290 0.31 9.47 15.54
C PRO A 290 0.93 8.29 16.30
N GLU A 291 0.36 7.94 17.46
CA GLU A 291 0.86 6.85 18.30
C GLU A 291 0.82 5.50 17.59
N GLN A 292 -0.13 5.28 16.66
CA GLN A 292 -0.20 4.05 15.86
C GLN A 292 0.97 3.95 14.88
N ILE A 293 1.44 5.07 14.33
CA ILE A 293 2.65 5.08 13.49
C ILE A 293 3.85 4.67 14.33
N LEU A 294 4.07 5.34 15.48
CA LEU A 294 5.18 5.04 16.38
C LEU A 294 5.16 3.59 16.88
N ASP A 295 3.98 3.07 17.23
CA ASP A 295 3.83 1.67 17.64
C ASP A 295 4.15 0.69 16.51
N ASN A 296 3.72 0.96 15.28
CA ASN A 296 4.00 0.11 14.13
C ASN A 296 5.49 0.14 13.77
N LEU A 297 6.15 1.29 13.90
CA LEU A 297 7.59 1.43 13.63
C LEU A 297 8.46 0.58 14.57
N LYS A 298 7.98 0.21 15.75
CA LYS A 298 8.66 -0.73 16.64
C LYS A 298 8.80 -2.15 16.03
N MET A 299 8.13 -2.44 14.92
CA MET A 299 8.42 -3.65 14.14
C MET A 299 9.88 -3.73 13.70
N LEU A 300 10.55 -2.59 13.56
CA LEU A 300 11.95 -2.52 13.15
C LEU A 300 12.92 -2.90 14.30
N ASP A 301 12.41 -2.92 15.53
CA ASP A 301 13.19 -3.30 16.69
C ASP A 301 13.16 -4.83 16.88
N GLY A 302 14.20 -5.38 17.52
CA GLY A 302 14.28 -6.79 17.88
C GLY A 302 14.58 -7.73 16.71
N ALA A 303 14.58 -9.03 17.00
CA ALA A 303 14.95 -10.06 16.04
C ALA A 303 13.85 -10.29 14.98
N PRO A 304 14.21 -10.68 13.74
CA PRO A 304 13.26 -11.20 12.77
C PRO A 304 12.58 -12.46 13.29
N LEU A 305 11.50 -12.89 12.61
CA LEU A 305 10.84 -14.16 12.92
C LEU A 305 11.73 -15.34 12.53
N SER A 306 11.88 -16.31 13.43
CA SER A 306 12.59 -17.55 13.14
C SER A 306 11.74 -18.48 12.25
N GLU A 307 12.37 -19.48 11.63
CA GLU A 307 11.65 -20.49 10.83
C GLU A 307 10.60 -21.24 11.67
N GLU A 308 10.91 -21.56 12.93
CA GLU A 308 9.97 -22.20 13.85
C GLU A 308 8.74 -21.32 14.12
N GLU A 309 8.97 -20.02 14.32
CA GLU A 309 7.89 -19.05 14.51
C GLU A 309 7.03 -18.88 13.25
N LEU A 310 7.64 -18.87 12.07
CA LEU A 310 6.89 -18.82 10.79
C LEU A 310 6.02 -20.06 10.62
N LEU A 311 6.55 -21.26 10.90
CA LEU A 311 5.79 -22.51 10.88
C LEU A 311 4.64 -22.51 11.88
N LYS A 312 4.88 -21.98 13.09
CA LYS A 312 3.81 -21.86 14.11
C LYS A 312 2.69 -20.92 13.68
N ILE A 313 3.03 -19.79 13.01
CA ILE A 313 2.04 -18.89 12.43
C ILE A 313 1.23 -19.61 11.35
N ASP A 314 1.86 -20.42 10.51
CA ASP A 314 1.20 -21.21 9.47
C ASP A 314 0.22 -22.21 10.08
N GLN A 315 0.64 -22.94 11.11
CA GLN A 315 -0.21 -23.88 11.84
C GLN A 315 -1.44 -23.19 12.48
N ILE A 316 -1.24 -22.05 13.16
CA ILE A 316 -2.33 -21.26 13.76
C ILE A 316 -3.35 -20.84 12.69
N CYS A 317 -2.87 -20.50 11.49
CA CYS A 317 -3.73 -20.07 10.37
C CYS A 317 -4.32 -21.24 9.57
N GLY A 318 -4.01 -22.51 9.90
CA GLY A 318 -4.47 -23.67 9.16
C GLY A 318 -3.87 -23.82 7.76
N ILE A 319 -2.68 -23.27 7.56
CA ILE A 319 -1.94 -23.35 6.30
C ILE A 319 -0.96 -24.54 6.39
N LYS A 320 -1.02 -25.40 5.38
CA LYS A 320 -0.19 -26.62 5.31
C LYS A 320 1.07 -26.37 4.53
#